data_0261e510d0eea7bbc6cfc7e2792dcad6
#
_entry.id   0261e510d0eea7bbc6cfc7e2792dcad6
#
_cell.length_a   1.000
_cell.length_b   1.000
_cell.length_c   1.000
_cell.angle_alpha   90.00
_cell.angle_beta   90.00
_cell.angle_gamma   90.00
#
_symmetry.space_group_name_H-M   'P 1'
#
loop_
_entity.id
_entity.type
_entity.pdbx_description
1 polymer ?
#
loop_
_entity_poly.entity_id
_entity_poly.type
_entity_poly.pdbx_seq_one_letter_code
_entity_poly.pdbx_strand_id
1 'polypeptide(L)'
;MIVELLYEDRLKEYLERWRERLEEENIIHVTELISCPLKIEYLMKYPEVGKGQLLNSTFLSGILMHKGLVQFLREHSKYTVLEEVEVQKSIGEWTIKGRVDCWLTSDGGDLIIEIKTSRRDIGLPHPHHIEQLKLYLWITGVKNGLLVYITPDRITEYEVSATLTDSEVQNYIDEFIKKVRVPRFDWECSYCLWNNICNRKIVR
;
A
#
# COMPACT_ATOMS: atom_id res chain seq x y z
N MET A 1 2.76 -26.28 12.74
CA MET A 1 1.28 -26.22 12.59
C MET A 1 0.80 -24.80 12.30
N ILE A 2 0.56 -23.87 13.26
CA ILE A 2 0.01 -22.53 12.94
C ILE A 2 1.02 -21.67 12.16
N VAL A 3 2.27 -21.61 12.62
CA VAL A 3 3.34 -20.84 11.95
C VAL A 3 3.60 -21.37 10.54
N GLU A 4 3.56 -22.65 10.36
CA GLU A 4 3.72 -23.34 9.07
C GLU A 4 2.58 -22.99 8.10
N LEU A 5 1.32 -23.05 8.56
CA LEU A 5 0.17 -22.62 7.77
C LEU A 5 0.27 -21.15 7.34
N LEU A 6 0.68 -20.27 8.26
CA LEU A 6 0.89 -18.85 7.94
C LEU A 6 2.00 -18.68 6.91
N TYR A 7 3.10 -19.44 7.02
CA TYR A 7 4.20 -19.36 6.07
C TYR A 7 3.78 -19.83 4.69
N GLU A 8 3.09 -20.96 4.60
CA GLU A 8 2.61 -21.54 3.33
C GLU A 8 1.63 -20.58 2.61
N ASP A 9 0.69 -19.99 3.36
CA ASP A 9 -0.25 -19.01 2.84
C ASP A 9 0.48 -17.76 2.32
N ARG A 10 1.40 -17.20 3.09
CA ARG A 10 2.20 -16.04 2.67
C ARG A 10 3.13 -16.33 1.50
N LEU A 11 3.73 -17.50 1.47
CA LEU A 11 4.59 -17.92 0.37
C LEU A 11 3.80 -18.07 -0.93
N LYS A 12 2.62 -18.66 -0.86
CA LYS A 12 1.72 -18.80 -2.01
C LYS A 12 1.36 -17.43 -2.58
N GLU A 13 0.87 -16.51 -1.74
CA GLU A 13 0.53 -15.15 -2.15
C GLU A 13 1.74 -14.40 -2.73
N TYR A 14 2.90 -14.53 -2.10
CA TYR A 14 4.13 -13.91 -2.60
C TYR A 14 4.50 -14.41 -4.00
N LEU A 15 4.42 -15.73 -4.24
CA LEU A 15 4.76 -16.33 -5.52
C LEU A 15 3.74 -15.98 -6.61
N GLU A 16 2.45 -15.89 -6.28
CA GLU A 16 1.40 -15.46 -7.19
C GLU A 16 1.64 -14.01 -7.64
N ARG A 17 1.81 -13.08 -6.70
CA ARG A 17 2.13 -11.66 -7.00
C ARG A 17 3.44 -11.51 -7.77
N TRP A 18 4.43 -12.32 -7.47
CA TRP A 18 5.69 -12.33 -8.19
C TRP A 18 5.50 -12.72 -9.66
N ARG A 19 4.72 -13.75 -9.94
CA ARG A 19 4.41 -14.18 -11.32
C ARG A 19 3.63 -13.09 -12.07
N GLU A 20 2.60 -12.55 -11.48
CA GLU A 20 1.84 -11.44 -12.04
C GLU A 20 2.78 -10.27 -12.40
N ARG A 21 3.67 -9.88 -11.48
CA ARG A 21 4.59 -8.78 -11.69
C ARG A 21 5.57 -9.00 -12.86
N LEU A 22 5.95 -10.25 -13.12
CA LEU A 22 6.81 -10.59 -14.27
C LEU A 22 6.12 -10.43 -15.63
N GLU A 23 4.80 -10.51 -15.66
CA GLU A 23 3.96 -10.41 -16.86
C GLU A 23 3.43 -8.97 -17.08
N GLU A 24 3.56 -8.09 -16.08
CA GLU A 24 3.07 -6.73 -16.14
C GLU A 24 3.99 -5.82 -16.97
N GLU A 25 3.46 -5.30 -18.09
CA GLU A 25 4.10 -4.28 -18.90
C GLU A 25 3.38 -2.93 -18.73
N ASN A 26 4.13 -1.84 -18.58
CA ASN A 26 3.59 -0.49 -18.40
C ASN A 26 2.62 -0.35 -17.21
N ILE A 27 2.76 -1.21 -16.20
CA ILE A 27 1.99 -1.14 -14.96
C ILE A 27 2.88 -0.64 -13.83
N ILE A 28 2.37 0.35 -13.09
CA ILE A 28 3.01 0.84 -11.87
C ILE A 28 1.99 0.69 -10.73
N HIS A 29 2.41 0.04 -9.65
CA HIS A 29 1.54 -0.10 -8.49
C HIS A 29 1.51 1.19 -7.63
N VAL A 30 0.36 1.49 -7.04
CA VAL A 30 0.20 2.66 -6.16
C VAL A 30 1.27 2.71 -5.08
N THR A 31 1.60 1.57 -4.47
CA THR A 31 2.64 1.47 -3.43
C THR A 31 4.06 1.73 -3.95
N GLU A 32 4.31 1.55 -5.24
CA GLU A 32 5.58 1.89 -5.88
C GLU A 32 5.71 3.40 -6.06
N LEU A 33 4.64 4.08 -6.50
CA LEU A 33 4.63 5.53 -6.69
C LEU A 33 4.89 6.31 -5.39
N ILE A 34 4.48 5.76 -4.26
CA ILE A 34 4.63 6.41 -2.95
C ILE A 34 5.85 5.92 -2.16
N SER A 35 6.74 5.17 -2.77
CA SER A 35 7.95 4.65 -2.13
C SER A 35 9.20 4.83 -2.99
N CYS A 36 10.36 4.49 -2.44
CA CYS A 36 11.62 4.55 -3.17
C CYS A 36 11.58 3.67 -4.43
N PRO A 37 11.81 4.25 -5.64
CA PRO A 37 11.70 3.51 -6.90
C PRO A 37 12.72 2.38 -7.04
N LEU A 38 13.82 2.39 -6.29
CA LEU A 38 14.78 1.29 -6.32
C LEU A 38 14.26 0.02 -5.62
N LYS A 39 13.21 0.10 -4.80
CA LYS A 39 12.67 -1.09 -4.10
C LYS A 39 12.19 -2.15 -5.08
N ILE A 40 11.46 -1.75 -6.12
CA ILE A 40 11.00 -2.71 -7.13
C ILE A 40 12.17 -3.29 -7.94
N GLU A 41 13.17 -2.49 -8.30
CA GLU A 41 14.36 -2.98 -9.01
C GLU A 41 15.12 -4.03 -8.19
N TYR A 42 15.32 -3.74 -6.91
CA TYR A 42 15.96 -4.69 -6.00
C TYR A 42 15.11 -5.94 -5.78
N LEU A 43 13.78 -5.80 -5.70
CA LEU A 43 12.87 -6.95 -5.61
C LEU A 43 13.00 -7.84 -6.85
N MET A 44 12.98 -7.24 -8.04
CA MET A 44 13.15 -7.97 -9.29
C MET A 44 14.50 -8.67 -9.39
N LYS A 45 15.55 -8.02 -8.89
CA LYS A 45 16.92 -8.56 -8.94
C LYS A 45 17.20 -9.60 -7.85
N TYR A 46 16.59 -9.46 -6.68
CA TYR A 46 16.87 -10.27 -5.49
C TYR A 46 15.56 -10.74 -4.81
N PRO A 47 14.71 -11.52 -5.50
CA PRO A 47 13.41 -11.92 -4.97
C PRO A 47 13.51 -12.75 -3.67
N GLU A 48 14.61 -13.46 -3.47
CA GLU A 48 14.82 -14.28 -2.26
C GLU A 48 14.88 -13.44 -0.98
N VAL A 49 15.34 -12.19 -1.09
CA VAL A 49 15.36 -11.27 0.07
C VAL A 49 13.93 -10.93 0.52
N GLY A 50 13.00 -10.79 -0.43
CA GLY A 50 11.58 -10.57 -0.13
C GLY A 50 10.95 -11.72 0.65
N LYS A 51 11.30 -12.97 0.33
CA LYS A 51 10.81 -14.15 1.07
C LYS A 51 11.19 -14.13 2.55
N GLY A 52 12.32 -13.55 2.92
CA GLY A 52 12.76 -13.42 4.32
C GLY A 52 11.81 -12.60 5.21
N GLN A 53 10.86 -11.85 4.63
CA GLN A 53 9.89 -11.05 5.38
C GLN A 53 8.53 -11.73 5.59
N LEU A 54 8.29 -12.90 5.03
CA LEU A 54 6.97 -13.56 5.04
C LEU A 54 6.45 -13.82 6.47
N LEU A 55 7.33 -14.08 7.43
CA LEU A 55 6.99 -14.26 8.83
C LEU A 55 7.33 -13.05 9.73
N ASN A 56 7.51 -11.87 9.15
CA ASN A 56 7.71 -10.68 9.97
C ASN A 56 6.46 -10.41 10.82
N SER A 57 6.61 -10.49 12.15
CA SER A 57 5.49 -10.40 13.08
C SER A 57 4.72 -9.08 13.01
N THR A 58 5.41 -7.97 12.72
CA THR A 58 4.75 -6.66 12.54
C THR A 58 3.86 -6.66 11.30
N PHE A 59 4.34 -7.25 10.22
CA PHE A 59 3.57 -7.37 8.98
C PHE A 59 2.37 -8.30 9.13
N LEU A 60 2.58 -9.48 9.75
CA LEU A 60 1.50 -10.42 10.04
C LEU A 60 0.42 -9.84 10.96
N SER A 61 0.84 -9.11 12.00
CA SER A 61 -0.11 -8.42 12.89
C SER A 61 -0.95 -7.40 12.13
N GLY A 62 -0.34 -6.66 11.20
CA GLY A 62 -1.06 -5.74 10.32
C GLY A 62 -2.14 -6.46 9.51
N ILE A 63 -1.80 -7.56 8.85
CA ILE A 63 -2.76 -8.36 8.07
C ILE A 63 -3.93 -8.84 8.92
N LEU A 64 -3.65 -9.36 10.12
CA LEU A 64 -4.70 -9.86 11.03
C LEU A 64 -5.61 -8.72 11.51
N MET A 65 -5.06 -7.55 11.82
CA MET A 65 -5.84 -6.36 12.20
C MET A 65 -6.71 -5.86 11.06
N HIS A 66 -6.21 -5.83 9.81
CA HIS A 66 -7.01 -5.49 8.64
C HIS A 66 -8.19 -6.44 8.49
N LYS A 67 -7.94 -7.75 8.45
CA LYS A 67 -9.00 -8.77 8.34
C LYS A 67 -10.01 -8.66 9.48
N GLY A 68 -9.55 -8.46 10.71
CA GLY A 68 -10.40 -8.29 11.88
C GLY A 68 -11.31 -7.06 11.78
N LEU A 69 -10.77 -5.90 11.37
CA LEU A 69 -11.55 -4.68 11.20
C LEU A 69 -12.56 -4.80 10.07
N VAL A 70 -12.17 -5.37 8.93
CA VAL A 70 -13.09 -5.58 7.80
C VAL A 70 -14.23 -6.54 8.19
N GLN A 71 -13.92 -7.61 8.91
CA GLN A 71 -14.95 -8.53 9.41
C GLN A 71 -15.89 -7.84 10.39
N PHE A 72 -15.38 -7.04 11.32
CA PHE A 72 -16.20 -6.24 12.22
C PHE A 72 -17.13 -5.29 11.45
N LEU A 73 -16.63 -4.62 10.41
CA LEU A 73 -17.46 -3.74 9.58
C LEU A 73 -18.55 -4.50 8.85
N ARG A 74 -18.29 -5.71 8.35
CA ARG A 74 -19.31 -6.57 7.71
C ARG A 74 -20.44 -6.95 8.67
N GLU A 75 -20.12 -7.21 9.92
CA GLU A 75 -21.09 -7.66 10.91
C GLU A 75 -21.91 -6.52 11.52
N HIS A 76 -21.35 -5.32 11.62
CA HIS A 76 -21.91 -4.24 12.43
C HIS A 76 -22.26 -2.97 11.67
N SER A 77 -21.80 -2.81 10.42
CA SER A 77 -22.15 -1.65 9.62
C SER A 77 -23.39 -1.91 8.74
N LYS A 78 -24.01 -0.83 8.29
CA LYS A 78 -25.11 -0.86 7.29
C LYS A 78 -24.61 -0.84 5.85
N TYR A 79 -23.28 -0.80 5.65
CA TYR A 79 -22.68 -0.74 4.32
C TYR A 79 -22.47 -2.13 3.74
N THR A 80 -22.51 -2.24 2.40
CA THR A 80 -21.91 -3.39 1.74
C THR A 80 -20.39 -3.23 1.79
N VAL A 81 -19.69 -4.21 2.32
CA VAL A 81 -18.25 -4.16 2.58
C VAL A 81 -17.52 -5.06 1.59
N LEU A 82 -16.75 -4.45 0.70
CA LEU A 82 -15.85 -5.13 -0.23
C LEU A 82 -14.42 -5.02 0.30
N GLU A 83 -13.70 -6.14 0.35
CA GLU A 83 -12.34 -6.25 0.89
C GLU A 83 -11.34 -6.48 -0.24
N GLU A 84 -10.16 -5.88 -0.11
CA GLU A 84 -9.03 -6.06 -1.02
C GLU A 84 -9.41 -5.89 -2.51
N VAL A 85 -10.12 -4.81 -2.83
CA VAL A 85 -10.63 -4.53 -4.17
C VAL A 85 -9.51 -4.08 -5.08
N GLU A 86 -9.24 -4.84 -6.14
CA GLU A 86 -8.31 -4.42 -7.18
C GLU A 86 -8.90 -3.29 -8.00
N VAL A 87 -8.11 -2.24 -8.21
CA VAL A 87 -8.47 -1.04 -8.95
C VAL A 87 -7.35 -0.63 -9.87
N GLN A 88 -7.70 -0.10 -11.05
CA GLN A 88 -6.72 0.41 -11.99
C GLN A 88 -7.27 1.55 -12.84
N LYS A 89 -6.38 2.43 -13.29
CA LYS A 89 -6.71 3.51 -14.22
C LYS A 89 -5.51 3.79 -15.12
N SER A 90 -5.76 3.93 -16.42
CA SER A 90 -4.72 4.26 -17.40
C SER A 90 -4.54 5.77 -17.53
N ILE A 91 -3.29 6.18 -17.72
CA ILE A 91 -2.87 7.54 -17.99
C ILE A 91 -1.67 7.53 -18.94
N GLY A 92 -1.82 8.11 -20.15
CA GLY A 92 -0.83 8.00 -21.19
C GLY A 92 -0.55 6.53 -21.57
N GLU A 93 0.71 6.15 -21.54
CA GLU A 93 1.16 4.76 -21.79
C GLU A 93 1.15 3.87 -20.54
N TRP A 94 0.87 4.44 -19.36
CA TRP A 94 0.96 3.75 -18.07
C TRP A 94 -0.42 3.36 -17.54
N THR A 95 -0.48 2.25 -16.84
CA THR A 95 -1.63 1.86 -16.02
C THR A 95 -1.22 1.85 -14.55
N ILE A 96 -1.91 2.64 -13.73
CA ILE A 96 -1.71 2.64 -12.29
C ILE A 96 -2.66 1.62 -11.68
N LYS A 97 -2.10 0.62 -11.03
CA LYS A 97 -2.82 -0.50 -10.40
C LYS A 97 -2.66 -0.45 -8.88
N GLY A 98 -3.69 -0.81 -8.15
CA GLY A 98 -3.61 -0.92 -6.71
C GLY A 98 -4.71 -1.80 -6.15
N ARG A 99 -4.67 -2.02 -4.84
CA ARG A 99 -5.63 -2.81 -4.11
C ARG A 99 -6.07 -2.04 -2.88
N VAL A 100 -7.34 -1.66 -2.87
CA VAL A 100 -7.97 -0.92 -1.78
C VAL A 100 -8.26 -1.89 -0.64
N ASP A 101 -7.89 -1.53 0.59
CA ASP A 101 -8.09 -2.41 1.75
C ASP A 101 -9.58 -2.69 1.99
N CYS A 102 -10.43 -1.64 1.93
CA CYS A 102 -11.86 -1.78 2.12
C CYS A 102 -12.62 -0.71 1.34
N TRP A 103 -13.67 -1.14 0.63
CA TRP A 103 -14.60 -0.26 -0.09
C TRP A 103 -16.00 -0.47 0.47
N LEU A 104 -16.54 0.59 1.06
CA LEU A 104 -17.91 0.61 1.59
C LEU A 104 -18.85 1.23 0.56
N THR A 105 -19.95 0.55 0.28
CA THR A 105 -21.00 1.05 -0.62
C THR A 105 -22.33 1.19 0.10
N SER A 106 -23.08 2.25 -0.20
CA SER A 106 -24.44 2.49 0.29
C SER A 106 -25.20 3.43 -0.63
N ASP A 107 -26.50 3.58 -0.39
CA ASP A 107 -27.34 4.57 -1.11
C ASP A 107 -26.86 6.02 -0.90
N GLY A 108 -26.14 6.28 0.19
CA GLY A 108 -25.55 7.59 0.51
C GLY A 108 -24.22 7.89 -0.19
N GLY A 109 -23.70 6.94 -0.95
CA GLY A 109 -22.43 7.01 -1.66
C GLY A 109 -21.39 6.02 -1.18
N ASP A 110 -20.24 6.06 -1.85
CA ASP A 110 -19.12 5.17 -1.64
C ASP A 110 -18.04 5.81 -0.76
N LEU A 111 -17.34 4.98 0.01
CA LEU A 111 -16.22 5.37 0.87
C LEU A 111 -15.07 4.37 0.71
N ILE A 112 -13.88 4.87 0.40
CA ILE A 112 -12.66 4.08 0.37
C ILE A 112 -11.99 4.15 1.74
N ILE A 113 -11.65 3.01 2.31
CA ILE A 113 -10.92 2.92 3.58
C ILE A 113 -9.54 2.31 3.33
N GLU A 114 -8.52 3.01 3.80
CA GLU A 114 -7.15 2.52 3.88
C GLU A 114 -6.79 2.30 5.35
N ILE A 115 -6.40 1.08 5.69
CA ILE A 115 -6.14 0.67 7.09
C ILE A 115 -4.64 0.61 7.32
N LYS A 116 -4.16 1.24 8.35
CA LYS A 116 -2.73 1.26 8.71
C LYS A 116 -2.53 0.85 10.17
N THR A 117 -1.53 0.03 10.39
CA THR A 117 -1.03 -0.25 11.74
C THR A 117 0.24 0.55 12.01
N SER A 118 0.36 1.10 13.20
CA SER A 118 1.57 1.82 13.62
C SER A 118 1.94 1.45 15.05
N ARG A 119 3.25 1.34 15.32
CA ARG A 119 3.76 1.08 16.68
C ARG A 119 3.68 2.30 17.59
N ARG A 120 3.54 3.48 17.03
CA ARG A 120 3.50 4.76 17.75
C ARG A 120 2.38 5.63 17.23
N ASP A 121 1.76 6.35 18.11
CA ASP A 121 0.69 7.29 17.81
C ASP A 121 1.24 8.74 17.71
N ILE A 122 2.35 8.90 16.99
CA ILE A 122 3.03 10.19 16.82
C ILE A 122 3.21 10.51 15.34
N GLY A 123 2.87 11.74 14.96
CA GLY A 123 3.06 12.23 13.59
C GLY A 123 2.06 11.64 12.58
N LEU A 124 0.91 11.14 13.06
CA LEU A 124 -0.18 10.67 12.21
C LEU A 124 -1.07 11.86 11.78
N PRO A 125 -1.66 11.80 10.58
CA PRO A 125 -1.45 10.79 9.54
C PRO A 125 -0.14 11.01 8.78
N HIS A 126 0.52 9.93 8.38
CA HIS A 126 1.75 10.04 7.60
C HIS A 126 1.46 10.53 6.17
N PRO A 127 2.26 11.47 5.60
CA PRO A 127 2.02 12.04 4.27
C PRO A 127 1.91 10.99 3.16
N HIS A 128 2.75 9.96 3.16
CA HIS A 128 2.74 8.92 2.13
C HIS A 128 1.48 8.03 2.17
N HIS A 129 0.85 7.86 3.34
CA HIS A 129 -0.45 7.16 3.43
C HIS A 129 -1.59 8.04 2.91
N ILE A 130 -1.52 9.36 3.12
CA ILE A 130 -2.46 10.31 2.50
C ILE A 130 -2.31 10.29 0.98
N GLU A 131 -1.06 10.30 0.46
CA GLU A 131 -0.77 10.19 -0.97
C GLU A 131 -1.34 8.88 -1.55
N GLN A 132 -1.18 7.76 -0.84
CA GLN A 132 -1.74 6.46 -1.24
C GLN A 132 -3.25 6.53 -1.39
N LEU A 133 -3.94 7.02 -0.37
CA LEU A 133 -5.41 7.12 -0.41
C LEU A 133 -5.89 8.07 -1.50
N LYS A 134 -5.22 9.22 -1.70
CA LYS A 134 -5.52 10.14 -2.81
C LYS A 134 -5.37 9.47 -4.19
N LEU A 135 -4.37 8.61 -4.38
CA LEU A 135 -4.23 7.83 -5.61
C LEU A 135 -5.39 6.86 -5.80
N TYR A 136 -5.84 6.19 -4.73
CA TYR A 136 -7.02 5.34 -4.82
C TYR A 136 -8.28 6.12 -5.15
N LEU A 137 -8.49 7.29 -4.56
CA LEU A 137 -9.62 8.16 -4.88
C LEU A 137 -9.56 8.65 -6.34
N TRP A 138 -8.36 8.96 -6.85
CA TRP A 138 -8.17 9.31 -8.26
C TRP A 138 -8.49 8.14 -9.21
N ILE A 139 -8.07 6.91 -8.87
CA ILE A 139 -8.32 5.71 -9.68
C ILE A 139 -9.81 5.41 -9.72
N THR A 140 -10.48 5.41 -8.57
CA THR A 140 -11.86 4.96 -8.42
C THR A 140 -12.89 6.01 -8.76
N GLY A 141 -12.53 7.29 -8.70
CA GLY A 141 -13.46 8.42 -8.79
C GLY A 141 -14.33 8.62 -7.55
N VAL A 142 -14.13 7.84 -6.49
CA VAL A 142 -14.81 8.03 -5.19
C VAL A 142 -14.29 9.32 -4.55
N LYS A 143 -15.21 10.11 -4.01
CA LYS A 143 -14.91 11.47 -3.51
C LYS A 143 -14.29 11.47 -2.11
N ASN A 144 -14.67 10.51 -1.29
CA ASN A 144 -14.30 10.48 0.12
C ASN A 144 -13.51 9.23 0.44
N GLY A 145 -12.44 9.40 1.20
CA GLY A 145 -11.62 8.34 1.73
C GLY A 145 -11.42 8.50 3.24
N LEU A 146 -11.22 7.40 3.90
CA LEU A 146 -10.93 7.34 5.33
C LEU A 146 -9.63 6.57 5.56
N LEU A 147 -8.68 7.25 6.19
CA LEU A 147 -7.42 6.63 6.60
C LEU A 147 -7.54 6.24 8.07
N VAL A 148 -7.62 4.94 8.33
CA VAL A 148 -7.80 4.40 9.68
C VAL A 148 -6.47 3.88 10.22
N TYR A 149 -6.03 4.39 11.36
CA TYR A 149 -4.86 3.89 12.07
C TYR A 149 -5.25 3.07 13.29
N ILE A 150 -4.65 1.89 13.39
CA ILE A 150 -4.69 1.04 14.57
C ILE A 150 -3.32 1.08 15.24
N THR A 151 -3.26 1.64 16.43
CA THR A 151 -2.05 1.73 17.26
C THR A 151 -2.28 1.00 18.58
N PRO A 152 -1.24 0.70 19.39
CA PRO A 152 -1.43 0.15 20.72
C PRO A 152 -2.24 1.05 21.66
N ASP A 153 -2.25 2.37 21.40
CA ASP A 153 -2.86 3.36 22.30
C ASP A 153 -4.31 3.67 21.91
N ARG A 154 -4.63 3.66 20.60
CA ARG A 154 -5.98 4.01 20.11
C ARG A 154 -6.20 3.63 18.65
N ILE A 155 -7.46 3.71 18.23
CA ILE A 155 -7.87 3.71 16.82
C ILE A 155 -8.23 5.16 16.46
N THR A 156 -7.72 5.67 15.35
CA THR A 156 -7.99 7.02 14.86
C THR A 156 -8.33 7.03 13.38
N GLU A 157 -9.16 7.98 12.98
CA GLU A 157 -9.63 8.15 11.62
C GLU A 157 -9.26 9.55 11.10
N TYR A 158 -8.88 9.62 9.82
CA TYR A 158 -8.57 10.87 9.13
C TYR A 158 -9.28 10.88 7.78
N GLU A 159 -10.16 11.84 7.59
CA GLU A 159 -10.85 12.03 6.32
C GLU A 159 -9.91 12.59 5.26
N VAL A 160 -10.01 12.05 4.05
CA VAL A 160 -9.30 12.51 2.87
C VAL A 160 -10.30 12.70 1.74
N SER A 161 -10.58 13.93 1.37
CA SER A 161 -11.55 14.28 0.31
C SER A 161 -10.92 14.86 -0.95
N ALA A 162 -9.63 15.17 -0.92
CA ALA A 162 -8.94 15.75 -2.06
C ALA A 162 -8.44 14.66 -3.01
N THR A 163 -8.89 14.68 -4.25
CA THR A 163 -8.37 13.84 -5.32
C THR A 163 -7.20 14.50 -6.02
N LEU A 164 -6.35 13.69 -6.64
CA LEU A 164 -5.29 14.15 -7.53
C LEU A 164 -5.85 14.47 -8.92
N THR A 165 -5.25 15.44 -9.59
CA THR A 165 -5.44 15.67 -11.02
C THR A 165 -4.59 14.70 -11.83
N ASP A 166 -4.95 14.46 -13.09
CA ASP A 166 -4.14 13.63 -14.00
C ASP A 166 -2.71 14.19 -14.16
N SER A 167 -2.55 15.52 -14.14
CA SER A 167 -1.23 16.16 -14.19
C SER A 167 -0.37 15.86 -12.96
N GLU A 168 -0.96 15.85 -11.77
CA GLU A 168 -0.24 15.48 -10.54
C GLU A 168 0.16 14.01 -10.56
N VAL A 169 -0.71 13.13 -11.03
CA VAL A 169 -0.38 11.70 -11.15
C VAL A 169 0.71 11.49 -12.21
N GLN A 170 0.67 12.21 -13.33
CA GLN A 170 1.74 12.16 -14.33
C GLN A 170 3.10 12.59 -13.72
N ASN A 171 3.10 13.59 -12.84
CA ASN A 171 4.32 13.99 -12.14
C ASN A 171 4.84 12.88 -11.21
N TYR A 172 3.97 12.14 -10.51
CA TYR A 172 4.39 10.96 -9.72
C TYR A 172 5.05 9.90 -10.59
N ILE A 173 4.45 9.60 -11.76
CA ILE A 173 4.99 8.64 -12.73
C ILE A 173 6.37 9.08 -13.23
N ASP A 174 6.49 10.34 -13.64
CA ASP A 174 7.74 10.91 -14.14
C ASP A 174 8.86 10.86 -13.10
N GLU A 175 8.55 11.25 -11.85
CA GLU A 175 9.51 11.17 -10.73
C GLU A 175 9.95 9.73 -10.44
N PHE A 176 9.02 8.78 -10.51
CA PHE A 176 9.28 7.36 -10.28
C PHE A 176 10.20 6.80 -11.37
N ILE A 177 9.85 6.99 -12.65
CA ILE A 177 10.61 6.45 -13.80
C ILE A 177 11.99 7.10 -13.91
N LYS A 178 12.07 8.42 -13.76
CA LYS A 178 13.34 9.17 -13.80
C LYS A 178 14.15 9.01 -12.52
N LYS A 179 13.62 8.33 -11.50
CA LYS A 179 14.26 8.12 -10.18
C LYS A 179 14.75 9.44 -9.56
N VAL A 180 13.90 10.46 -9.63
CA VAL A 180 14.24 11.82 -9.18
C VAL A 180 14.47 11.84 -7.67
N ARG A 181 13.62 11.13 -6.92
CA ARG A 181 13.72 11.01 -5.46
C ARG A 181 14.14 9.58 -5.07
N VAL A 182 15.38 9.43 -4.63
CA VAL A 182 15.95 8.16 -4.17
C VAL A 182 16.83 8.39 -2.93
N PRO A 183 16.36 7.96 -1.73
CA PRO A 183 15.02 7.45 -1.43
C PRO A 183 13.93 8.50 -1.65
N ARG A 184 12.67 8.09 -1.72
CA ARG A 184 11.55 9.04 -1.80
C ARG A 184 11.39 9.81 -0.48
N PHE A 185 11.55 9.11 0.65
CA PHE A 185 11.57 9.67 1.99
C PHE A 185 12.84 9.23 2.72
N ASP A 186 13.49 10.15 3.40
CA ASP A 186 14.79 9.91 4.08
C ASP A 186 14.76 8.74 5.08
N TRP A 187 13.62 8.50 5.73
CA TRP A 187 13.46 7.43 6.71
C TRP A 187 13.38 6.03 6.10
N GLU A 188 13.07 5.91 4.80
CA GLU A 188 12.86 4.61 4.16
C GLU A 188 14.09 3.71 4.24
N CYS A 189 15.29 4.28 4.13
CA CYS A 189 16.52 3.51 4.17
C CYS A 189 16.72 2.78 5.50
N SER A 190 16.22 3.33 6.60
CA SER A 190 16.35 2.71 7.94
C SER A 190 15.57 1.39 8.08
N TYR A 191 14.54 1.19 7.25
CA TYR A 191 13.66 0.01 7.26
C TYR A 191 13.72 -0.79 5.95
N CYS A 192 14.63 -0.41 5.05
CA CYS A 192 14.71 -1.02 3.73
C CYS A 192 15.41 -2.38 3.79
N LEU A 193 14.77 -3.40 3.20
CA LEU A 193 15.33 -4.76 3.11
C LEU A 193 16.70 -4.79 2.42
N TRP A 194 16.87 -3.93 1.44
CA TRP A 194 18.08 -3.87 0.62
C TRP A 194 19.09 -2.83 1.09
N ASN A 195 18.92 -2.30 2.32
CA ASN A 195 19.82 -1.28 2.87
C ASN A 195 21.30 -1.70 2.80
N ASN A 196 21.61 -2.97 3.07
CA ASN A 196 22.99 -3.46 3.10
C ASN A 196 23.65 -3.54 1.71
N ILE A 197 22.86 -3.61 0.65
CA ILE A 197 23.36 -3.75 -0.74
C ILE A 197 23.06 -2.53 -1.61
N CYS A 198 22.30 -1.56 -1.10
CA CYS A 198 21.92 -0.36 -1.84
C CYS A 198 23.07 0.66 -1.83
N ASN A 199 23.52 1.05 -3.03
CA ASN A 199 24.59 2.05 -3.21
C ASN A 199 24.09 3.51 -3.13
N ARG A 200 22.77 3.73 -3.07
CA ARG A 200 22.13 5.05 -2.96
C ARG A 200 21.43 5.27 -1.61
N LYS A 201 21.74 4.45 -0.62
CA LYS A 201 21.16 4.62 0.72
C LYS A 201 21.64 5.90 1.39
N ILE A 202 20.75 6.52 2.15
CA ILE A 202 21.11 7.58 3.08
C ILE A 202 21.56 6.91 4.40
N VAL A 203 22.78 7.22 4.83
CA VAL A 203 23.31 6.80 6.14
C VAL A 203 22.99 7.92 7.13
N ARG A 204 22.22 7.59 8.17
CA ARG A 204 21.93 8.48 9.30
C ARG A 204 22.66 8.02 10.53
#